data_6f028fad36a9032a70474e71d880e1ab
#
_entry.id   6f028fad36a9032a70474e71d880e1ab
#
_cell.length_a   1.000
_cell.length_b   1.000
_cell.length_c   1.000
_cell.angle_alpha   90.00
_cell.angle_beta   90.00
_cell.angle_gamma   90.00
#
_symmetry.space_group_name_H-M   'P 1'
#
loop_
_entity.id
_entity.type
_entity.pdbx_description
1 polymer ?
#
loop_
_entity_poly.entity_id
_entity_poly.type
_entity_poly.pdbx_seq_one_letter_code
_entity_poly.pdbx_strand_id
1 'polypeptide(L)'
;MDGQGKPAAGPDGECSGIARPRTPPLVETGVPLAGPSLLLANPERPLISTPAAVTTSPETLLRRDGRTATDQRPVQFQWDPMGFALSSVLIATGQTRVLCSVCLQEEVPRWRRGSGSGWLSAEYRLLPASTPSRQSRELMKLSGRTQEIQRLIGRSLRAALDLEALGERTLLVDCDVLQADAGTRTASISGAWVALAAAIERLQRQQLLSVSPLRQQVAAISVGLVEGKALLDLDYSEDSRAEVDLNVVMDDQLRLLEIQGTAEGAPFSRDQLNSLLDLADGGIRSLQEAQRQALASAPATAPEGSPREPLATLGA
;
A
#
# COMPACT_ATOMS: atom_id res chain seq x y z
N MET A 1 20.68 -65.89 19.85
CA MET A 1 19.67 -65.94 20.93
C MET A 1 18.82 -64.71 20.66
N ASP A 2 17.89 -64.81 19.78
CA ASP A 2 16.47 -65.23 19.92
C ASP A 2 15.65 -64.28 20.74
N GLY A 3 14.61 -63.75 20.08
CA GLY A 3 13.51 -63.11 20.70
C GLY A 3 12.68 -62.24 19.77
N GLN A 4 12.01 -62.89 18.83
CA GLN A 4 10.92 -62.37 18.02
C GLN A 4 9.70 -61.96 18.87
N GLY A 5 8.94 -61.03 18.41
CA GLY A 5 7.63 -60.72 18.95
C GLY A 5 6.88 -59.69 18.13
N LYS A 6 6.20 -60.10 17.06
CA LYS A 6 5.02 -59.52 16.43
C LYS A 6 3.87 -60.51 16.69
N PRO A 7 2.56 -60.18 16.44
CA PRO A 7 1.77 -58.96 16.25
C PRO A 7 0.47 -58.97 17.09
N ALA A 8 -0.31 -57.89 17.04
CA ALA A 8 -1.77 -58.02 17.20
C ALA A 8 -2.49 -56.93 16.36
N ALA A 9 -3.47 -57.40 15.59
CA ALA A 9 -4.30 -56.62 14.69
C ALA A 9 -5.66 -56.30 15.33
N GLY A 10 -6.23 -55.15 14.90
CA GLY A 10 -7.60 -54.79 14.74
C GLY A 10 -8.43 -54.41 15.99
N PRO A 11 -9.59 -53.80 15.85
CA PRO A 11 -10.47 -53.84 14.66
C PRO A 11 -11.06 -52.45 14.22
N ASP A 12 -11.69 -52.49 13.09
CA ASP A 12 -12.59 -51.57 12.39
C ASP A 12 -13.48 -50.67 13.26
N GLY A 13 -13.45 -49.36 12.95
CA GLY A 13 -14.37 -48.37 13.48
C GLY A 13 -14.98 -47.56 12.32
N GLU A 14 -16.24 -47.80 12.12
CA GLU A 14 -17.11 -47.32 11.05
C GLU A 14 -17.10 -45.78 10.83
N CYS A 15 -17.06 -45.38 9.58
CA CYS A 15 -17.37 -44.01 9.12
C CYS A 15 -18.88 -43.74 9.28
N SER A 16 -19.28 -42.92 10.23
CA SER A 16 -20.62 -42.34 10.30
C SER A 16 -20.73 -41.10 9.45
N GLY A 17 -21.68 -41.13 8.51
CA GLY A 17 -21.92 -40.13 7.51
C GLY A 17 -22.36 -38.78 8.05
N ILE A 18 -21.79 -37.71 7.49
CA ILE A 18 -22.26 -36.35 7.66
C ILE A 18 -23.42 -36.12 6.68
N ALA A 19 -24.61 -35.94 7.22
CA ALA A 19 -25.82 -35.62 6.48
C ALA A 19 -25.75 -34.24 5.85
N ARG A 20 -26.01 -34.14 4.54
CA ARG A 20 -26.20 -32.89 3.82
C ARG A 20 -27.53 -32.25 4.21
N PRO A 21 -27.64 -30.92 4.39
CA PRO A 21 -28.90 -30.27 4.63
C PRO A 21 -29.77 -30.28 3.36
N ARG A 22 -31.03 -30.63 3.53
CA ARG A 22 -32.05 -30.65 2.48
C ARG A 22 -32.52 -29.23 2.17
N THR A 23 -32.56 -28.87 0.90
CA THR A 23 -33.20 -27.66 0.35
C THR A 23 -34.72 -27.76 0.51
N PRO A 24 -35.43 -26.72 0.95
CA PRO A 24 -36.91 -26.70 0.96
C PRO A 24 -37.46 -26.47 -0.45
N PRO A 25 -38.69 -26.94 -0.73
CA PRO A 25 -39.31 -26.85 -2.06
C PRO A 25 -39.80 -25.43 -2.37
N LEU A 26 -39.67 -25.06 -3.65
CA LEU A 26 -40.18 -23.83 -4.24
C LEU A 26 -41.72 -23.85 -4.20
N VAL A 27 -42.31 -22.80 -3.62
CA VAL A 27 -43.75 -22.54 -3.70
C VAL A 27 -44.01 -21.68 -4.94
N GLU A 28 -44.69 -22.28 -5.92
CA GLU A 28 -45.25 -21.54 -7.06
C GLU A 28 -46.48 -20.76 -6.60
N THR A 29 -46.41 -19.42 -6.63
CA THR A 29 -47.60 -18.58 -6.56
C THR A 29 -47.86 -17.98 -7.94
N GLY A 30 -48.88 -18.52 -8.59
CA GLY A 30 -49.39 -18.01 -9.86
C GLY A 30 -50.00 -16.62 -9.71
N VAL A 31 -49.62 -15.70 -10.61
CA VAL A 31 -50.27 -14.41 -10.80
C VAL A 31 -51.01 -14.44 -12.16
N PRO A 32 -52.31 -14.10 -12.21
CA PRO A 32 -53.08 -14.14 -13.45
C PRO A 32 -52.73 -12.95 -14.37
N LEU A 33 -52.61 -13.29 -15.66
CA LEU A 33 -52.49 -12.34 -16.77
C LEU A 33 -53.79 -11.56 -16.97
N ALA A 34 -53.77 -10.24 -16.80
CA ALA A 34 -54.87 -9.37 -17.25
C ALA A 34 -54.46 -8.71 -18.57
N GLY A 35 -55.34 -8.83 -19.55
CA GLY A 35 -55.17 -8.37 -20.92
C GLY A 35 -55.24 -6.84 -21.11
N PRO A 36 -54.98 -6.33 -22.35
CA PRO A 36 -54.74 -4.93 -22.62
C PRO A 36 -56.03 -4.12 -22.68
N SER A 37 -56.11 -3.06 -21.90
CA SER A 37 -57.16 -2.05 -22.01
C SER A 37 -56.66 -0.85 -22.80
N LEU A 38 -57.22 -0.63 -23.99
CA LEU A 38 -57.09 0.56 -24.80
C LEU A 38 -57.69 1.74 -24.04
N LEU A 39 -56.90 2.77 -23.77
CA LEU A 39 -57.40 4.08 -23.36
C LEU A 39 -56.84 5.18 -24.27
N LEU A 40 -57.79 5.83 -24.84
CA LEU A 40 -57.83 6.99 -25.74
C LEU A 40 -56.83 8.11 -25.42
N ALA A 41 -56.32 8.67 -26.50
CA ALA A 41 -55.48 9.89 -26.54
C ALA A 41 -56.23 11.09 -25.92
N ASN A 42 -55.50 11.81 -25.07
CA ASN A 42 -55.89 13.12 -24.60
C ASN A 42 -54.88 14.15 -25.11
N PRO A 43 -55.27 15.07 -26.02
CA PRO A 43 -54.40 16.15 -26.50
C PRO A 43 -54.53 17.34 -25.54
N GLU A 44 -53.42 17.81 -25.03
CA GLU A 44 -53.11 19.12 -24.44
C GLU A 44 -52.28 19.00 -23.19
N ARG A 45 -50.95 18.96 -23.40
CA ARG A 45 -49.99 19.34 -22.39
C ARG A 45 -49.28 20.62 -22.83
N PRO A 46 -49.26 21.66 -21.98
CA PRO A 46 -48.50 22.88 -22.28
C PRO A 46 -46.98 22.55 -22.23
N LEU A 47 -46.23 23.14 -23.15
CA LEU A 47 -44.79 23.12 -23.27
C LEU A 47 -44.18 23.63 -21.94
N ILE A 48 -43.57 22.73 -21.18
CA ILE A 48 -42.76 23.09 -20.01
C ILE A 48 -41.49 23.71 -20.59
N SER A 49 -41.31 25.01 -20.33
CA SER A 49 -40.06 25.71 -20.61
C SER A 49 -38.91 25.03 -19.89
N THR A 50 -37.90 24.66 -20.66
CA THR A 50 -36.60 24.14 -20.15
C THR A 50 -36.02 25.18 -19.18
N PRO A 51 -35.74 24.87 -17.93
CA PRO A 51 -35.02 25.80 -17.08
C PRO A 51 -33.64 26.03 -17.68
N ALA A 52 -33.24 27.28 -17.79
CA ALA A 52 -31.90 27.68 -18.19
C ALA A 52 -30.86 26.91 -17.35
N ALA A 53 -29.87 26.35 -18.03
CA ALA A 53 -28.74 25.70 -17.36
C ALA A 53 -28.10 26.74 -16.41
N VAL A 54 -28.30 26.55 -15.14
CA VAL A 54 -27.54 27.23 -14.10
C VAL A 54 -26.11 26.72 -14.21
N THR A 55 -25.27 27.49 -14.86
CA THR A 55 -23.82 27.32 -14.82
C THR A 55 -23.36 27.66 -13.39
N THR A 56 -23.50 26.73 -12.47
CA THR A 56 -22.79 26.80 -11.20
C THR A 56 -21.33 26.59 -11.54
N SER A 57 -20.53 27.65 -11.43
CA SER A 57 -19.09 27.53 -11.28
C SER A 57 -18.84 26.48 -10.20
N PRO A 58 -17.92 25.53 -10.38
CA PRO A 58 -17.63 24.55 -9.34
C PRO A 58 -17.11 25.34 -8.13
N GLU A 59 -17.94 25.52 -7.12
CA GLU A 59 -17.47 25.92 -5.81
C GLU A 59 -16.45 24.86 -5.42
N THR A 60 -15.20 25.26 -5.34
CA THR A 60 -14.10 24.42 -4.89
C THR A 60 -14.37 24.14 -3.40
N LEU A 61 -15.10 23.06 -3.15
CA LEU A 61 -15.41 22.67 -1.78
C LEU A 61 -14.10 22.25 -1.13
N LEU A 62 -13.58 23.08 -0.24
CA LEU A 62 -12.37 22.79 0.50
C LEU A 62 -12.62 21.62 1.47
N ARG A 63 -11.64 20.73 1.56
CA ARG A 63 -11.60 19.64 2.55
C ARG A 63 -11.41 20.25 3.94
N ARG A 64 -11.59 19.45 4.98
CA ARG A 64 -11.53 19.90 6.38
C ARG A 64 -10.22 20.61 6.75
N ASP A 65 -9.12 20.23 6.11
CA ASP A 65 -7.78 20.81 6.27
C ASP A 65 -7.47 21.94 5.27
N GLY A 66 -8.44 22.35 4.46
CA GLY A 66 -8.31 23.40 3.47
C GLY A 66 -7.79 22.95 2.10
N ARG A 67 -7.50 21.67 1.90
CA ARG A 67 -7.11 21.11 0.59
C ARG A 67 -8.31 21.07 -0.37
N THR A 68 -8.01 21.12 -1.66
CA THR A 68 -8.96 20.77 -2.72
C THR A 68 -9.01 19.25 -2.93
N ALA A 69 -9.90 18.76 -3.79
CA ALA A 69 -10.01 17.33 -4.10
C ALA A 69 -8.72 16.75 -4.73
N THR A 70 -7.95 17.59 -5.42
CA THR A 70 -6.74 17.23 -6.15
C THR A 70 -5.45 17.48 -5.38
N ASP A 71 -5.51 18.03 -4.17
CA ASP A 71 -4.34 18.36 -3.38
C ASP A 71 -3.91 17.16 -2.52
N GLN A 72 -2.62 16.87 -2.52
CA GLN A 72 -2.02 15.95 -1.56
C GLN A 72 -1.53 16.69 -0.31
N ARG A 73 -1.34 15.96 0.78
CA ARG A 73 -0.72 16.48 1.99
C ARG A 73 0.77 16.81 1.72
N PRO A 74 1.36 17.75 2.44
CA PRO A 74 2.80 18.04 2.33
C PRO A 74 3.63 16.79 2.58
N VAL A 75 4.63 16.55 1.74
CA VAL A 75 5.57 15.44 1.85
C VAL A 75 6.94 15.96 2.24
N GLN A 76 7.55 15.34 3.24
CA GLN A 76 8.87 15.67 3.74
C GLN A 76 9.70 14.42 3.97
N PHE A 77 11.01 14.52 3.74
CA PHE A 77 11.97 13.46 4.00
C PHE A 77 13.04 13.96 4.97
N GLN A 78 13.33 13.17 6.01
CA GLN A 78 14.44 13.41 6.92
C GLN A 78 15.42 12.25 6.79
N TRP A 79 16.70 12.56 6.55
CA TRP A 79 17.75 11.59 6.32
C TRP A 79 18.35 11.02 7.61
N ASP A 80 18.80 9.78 7.50
CA ASP A 80 19.65 9.06 8.46
C ASP A 80 19.19 9.09 9.93
N PRO A 81 17.89 8.89 10.22
CA PRO A 81 17.45 8.75 11.61
C PRO A 81 18.01 7.49 12.29
N MET A 82 18.54 6.50 11.51
CA MET A 82 19.11 5.25 12.03
C MET A 82 20.55 5.05 11.56
N GLY A 83 21.49 5.20 12.48
CA GLY A 83 22.91 5.19 12.19
C GLY A 83 23.53 3.86 11.77
N PHE A 84 22.92 2.70 12.07
CA PHE A 84 23.46 1.39 11.73
C PHE A 84 22.86 0.79 10.44
N ALA A 85 21.79 1.37 9.94
CA ALA A 85 21.24 0.97 8.64
C ALA A 85 22.19 1.37 7.49
N LEU A 86 22.15 0.62 6.41
CA LEU A 86 22.84 1.00 5.16
C LEU A 86 22.33 2.35 4.65
N SER A 87 21.02 2.58 4.78
CA SER A 87 20.36 3.86 4.57
C SER A 87 19.09 3.91 5.40
N SER A 88 18.68 5.10 5.82
CA SER A 88 17.39 5.30 6.49
C SER A 88 16.79 6.66 6.17
N VAL A 89 15.47 6.71 6.10
CA VAL A 89 14.69 7.91 5.80
C VAL A 89 13.42 7.90 6.66
N LEU A 90 13.11 9.01 7.29
CA LEU A 90 11.79 9.28 7.85
C LEU A 90 10.99 10.06 6.81
N ILE A 91 9.94 9.45 6.28
CA ILE A 91 8.95 10.13 5.45
C ILE A 91 7.80 10.65 6.32
N ALA A 92 7.40 11.88 6.10
CA ALA A 92 6.18 12.46 6.63
C ALA A 92 5.25 12.88 5.48
N THR A 93 4.00 12.41 5.51
CA THR A 93 2.92 12.83 4.60
C THR A 93 1.78 13.36 5.46
N GLY A 94 1.69 14.69 5.58
CA GLY A 94 0.83 15.31 6.58
C GLY A 94 1.21 14.85 8.00
N GLN A 95 0.27 14.22 8.69
CA GLN A 95 0.49 13.67 10.02
C GLN A 95 1.01 12.21 10.01
N THR A 96 0.93 11.51 8.88
CA THR A 96 1.51 10.15 8.76
C THR A 96 3.02 10.23 8.73
N ARG A 97 3.69 9.43 9.58
CA ARG A 97 5.15 9.35 9.68
C ARG A 97 5.60 7.89 9.66
N VAL A 98 6.48 7.57 8.74
CA VAL A 98 7.04 6.22 8.59
C VAL A 98 8.55 6.28 8.55
N LEU A 99 9.19 5.53 9.44
CA LEU A 99 10.62 5.30 9.41
C LEU A 99 10.90 4.14 8.46
N CYS A 100 11.65 4.41 7.40
CA CYS A 100 12.07 3.42 6.42
C CYS A 100 13.57 3.20 6.53
N SER A 101 14.01 1.96 6.69
CA SER A 101 15.43 1.61 6.73
C SER A 101 15.76 0.48 5.77
N VAL A 102 17.01 0.43 5.31
CA VAL A 102 17.53 -0.62 4.43
C VAL A 102 18.80 -1.19 5.04
N CYS A 103 18.83 -2.50 5.21
CA CYS A 103 20.00 -3.28 5.60
C CYS A 103 20.42 -4.24 4.50
N LEU A 104 21.71 -4.58 4.45
CA LEU A 104 22.27 -5.57 3.52
C LEU A 104 22.60 -6.86 4.24
N GLN A 105 22.25 -8.00 3.63
CA GLN A 105 22.78 -9.32 3.97
C GLN A 105 23.53 -9.89 2.76
N GLU A 106 24.75 -10.39 2.98
CA GLU A 106 25.62 -10.98 1.96
C GLU A 106 25.21 -12.43 1.60
N GLU A 107 23.94 -12.76 1.82
CA GLU A 107 23.37 -14.05 1.43
C GLU A 107 21.91 -13.88 0.99
N VAL A 108 21.43 -14.85 0.21
CA VAL A 108 20.03 -14.92 -0.22
C VAL A 108 19.29 -16.02 0.54
N PRO A 109 17.94 -15.97 0.60
CA PRO A 109 17.14 -17.04 1.14
C PRO A 109 17.49 -18.40 0.53
N ARG A 110 17.39 -19.49 1.30
CA ARG A 110 17.79 -20.84 0.90
C ARG A 110 17.25 -21.26 -0.47
N TRP A 111 16.00 -20.92 -0.77
CA TRP A 111 15.34 -21.26 -2.04
C TRP A 111 15.88 -20.48 -3.25
N ARG A 112 16.71 -19.44 -3.03
CA ARG A 112 17.30 -18.59 -4.07
C ARG A 112 18.82 -18.83 -4.25
N ARG A 113 19.45 -19.59 -3.37
CA ARG A 113 20.90 -19.87 -3.43
C ARG A 113 21.29 -20.57 -4.75
N GLY A 114 22.36 -20.13 -5.38
CA GLY A 114 22.85 -20.65 -6.64
C GLY A 114 22.08 -20.15 -7.86
N SER A 115 21.15 -19.18 -7.70
CA SER A 115 20.43 -18.60 -8.83
C SER A 115 21.19 -17.45 -9.51
N GLY A 116 22.26 -16.94 -8.88
CA GLY A 116 22.97 -15.73 -9.30
C GLY A 116 22.19 -14.44 -9.12
N SER A 117 21.05 -14.50 -8.45
CA SER A 117 20.10 -13.40 -8.34
C SER A 117 19.81 -13.06 -6.89
N GLY A 118 19.77 -11.77 -6.57
CA GLY A 118 19.49 -11.26 -5.24
C GLY A 118 18.01 -11.31 -4.84
N TRP A 119 17.75 -10.77 -3.68
CA TRP A 119 16.39 -10.67 -3.14
C TRP A 119 16.17 -9.33 -2.40
N LEU A 120 14.92 -8.94 -2.28
CA LEU A 120 14.47 -7.88 -1.39
C LEU A 120 13.29 -8.41 -0.58
N SER A 121 13.40 -8.29 0.75
CA SER A 121 12.31 -8.53 1.69
C SER A 121 11.90 -7.23 2.36
N ALA A 122 10.63 -7.09 2.68
CA ALA A 122 10.12 -5.93 3.39
C ALA A 122 9.35 -6.34 4.63
N GLU A 123 9.52 -5.59 5.70
CA GLU A 123 8.73 -5.67 6.91
C GLU A 123 7.97 -4.35 7.14
N TYR A 124 6.83 -4.46 7.81
CA TYR A 124 5.98 -3.32 8.13
C TYR A 124 5.42 -3.50 9.53
N ARG A 125 5.51 -2.46 10.36
CA ARG A 125 4.95 -2.48 11.71
C ARG A 125 4.32 -1.13 12.06
N LEU A 126 3.23 -1.22 12.82
CA LEU A 126 2.68 -0.09 13.56
C LEU A 126 3.28 -0.08 14.96
N LEU A 127 3.90 1.02 15.38
CA LEU A 127 4.29 1.18 16.77
C LEU A 127 3.04 1.29 17.67
N PRO A 128 3.10 0.83 18.93
CA PRO A 128 1.93 0.83 19.81
C PRO A 128 1.24 2.18 19.96
N ALA A 129 1.99 3.28 19.94
CA ALA A 129 1.47 4.64 20.08
C ALA A 129 1.31 5.37 18.73
N SER A 130 1.35 4.66 17.60
CA SER A 130 1.21 5.28 16.27
C SER A 130 -0.21 5.70 15.92
N THR A 131 -1.20 5.23 16.64
CA THR A 131 -2.64 5.54 16.48
C THR A 131 -3.19 6.23 17.71
N PRO A 132 -4.32 7.00 17.61
CA PRO A 132 -4.93 7.69 18.75
C PRO A 132 -5.24 6.76 19.93
N SER A 133 -5.72 5.56 19.67
CA SER A 133 -5.84 4.50 20.67
C SER A 133 -4.63 3.57 20.56
N ARG A 134 -3.96 3.31 21.69
CA ARG A 134 -2.78 2.44 21.75
C ARG A 134 -3.07 1.05 21.18
N GLN A 135 -2.30 0.62 20.20
CA GLN A 135 -2.32 -0.75 19.65
C GLN A 135 -1.44 -1.69 20.45
N SER A 136 -1.81 -2.98 20.50
CA SER A 136 -0.91 -4.00 21.03
C SER A 136 0.26 -4.22 20.08
N ARG A 137 1.47 -4.41 20.65
CA ARG A 137 2.63 -4.76 19.82
C ARG A 137 2.47 -6.19 19.26
N GLU A 138 2.57 -6.32 17.96
CA GLU A 138 2.61 -7.63 17.30
C GLU A 138 3.98 -8.27 17.57
N LEU A 139 4.02 -9.42 18.25
CA LEU A 139 5.25 -10.13 18.61
C LEU A 139 5.43 -11.39 17.76
N MET A 140 4.72 -12.47 18.11
CA MET A 140 4.90 -13.79 17.50
C MET A 140 3.99 -14.03 16.28
N LYS A 141 2.80 -13.46 16.28
CA LYS A 141 1.81 -13.62 15.21
C LYS A 141 1.47 -12.27 14.63
N LEU A 142 1.77 -12.13 13.35
CA LEU A 142 1.39 -10.93 12.59
C LEU A 142 -0.07 -10.98 12.20
N SER A 143 -0.74 -9.84 12.21
CA SER A 143 -2.09 -9.70 11.65
C SER A 143 -2.08 -9.92 10.13
N GLY A 144 -3.23 -10.28 9.57
CA GLY A 144 -3.38 -10.41 8.12
C GLY A 144 -3.07 -9.09 7.41
N ARG A 145 -3.47 -7.95 7.99
CA ARG A 145 -3.17 -6.61 7.49
C ARG A 145 -1.66 -6.36 7.41
N THR A 146 -0.92 -6.64 8.48
CA THR A 146 0.54 -6.47 8.49
C THR A 146 1.22 -7.32 7.42
N GLN A 147 0.84 -8.59 7.31
CA GLN A 147 1.39 -9.50 6.29
C GLN A 147 1.07 -9.06 4.86
N GLU A 148 -0.15 -8.58 4.63
CA GLU A 148 -0.59 -8.06 3.34
C GLU A 148 0.25 -6.84 2.94
N ILE A 149 0.42 -5.85 3.84
CA ILE A 149 1.18 -4.62 3.58
C ILE A 149 2.66 -4.93 3.34
N GLN A 150 3.28 -5.82 4.12
CA GLN A 150 4.65 -6.28 3.87
C GLN A 150 4.84 -6.84 2.46
N ARG A 151 3.89 -7.65 2.01
CA ARG A 151 3.93 -8.24 0.66
C ARG A 151 3.76 -7.18 -0.42
N LEU A 152 2.86 -6.21 -0.21
CA LEU A 152 2.65 -5.07 -1.10
C LEU A 152 3.95 -4.26 -1.26
N ILE A 153 4.56 -3.81 -0.15
CA ILE A 153 5.82 -3.05 -0.16
C ILE A 153 6.91 -3.85 -0.89
N GLY A 154 7.09 -5.11 -0.50
CA GLY A 154 8.12 -5.97 -1.10
C GLY A 154 7.93 -6.15 -2.61
N ARG A 155 6.71 -6.35 -3.12
CA ARG A 155 6.43 -6.46 -4.56
C ARG A 155 6.74 -5.15 -5.29
N SER A 156 6.25 -4.03 -4.75
CA SER A 156 6.45 -2.70 -5.33
C SER A 156 7.94 -2.36 -5.47
N LEU A 157 8.73 -2.60 -4.42
CA LEU A 157 10.16 -2.31 -4.43
C LEU A 157 10.96 -3.30 -5.32
N ARG A 158 10.58 -4.58 -5.36
CA ARG A 158 11.23 -5.54 -6.27
C ARG A 158 10.98 -5.20 -7.73
N ALA A 159 9.84 -4.63 -8.09
CA ALA A 159 9.58 -4.14 -9.44
C ALA A 159 10.55 -3.01 -9.86
N ALA A 160 11.10 -2.27 -8.89
CA ALA A 160 12.10 -1.23 -9.14
C ALA A 160 13.52 -1.76 -9.37
N LEU A 161 13.78 -3.08 -9.17
CA LEU A 161 15.11 -3.66 -9.13
C LEU A 161 15.39 -4.67 -10.24
N ASP A 162 16.63 -4.66 -10.70
CA ASP A 162 17.26 -5.79 -11.34
C ASP A 162 17.90 -6.70 -10.28
N LEU A 163 17.23 -7.80 -9.98
CA LEU A 163 17.71 -8.71 -8.94
C LEU A 163 18.95 -9.51 -9.37
N GLU A 164 19.20 -9.66 -10.67
CA GLU A 164 20.43 -10.28 -11.18
C GLU A 164 21.63 -9.34 -11.02
N ALA A 165 21.45 -8.05 -11.33
CA ALA A 165 22.47 -7.03 -11.10
C ALA A 165 22.79 -6.82 -9.60
N LEU A 166 21.88 -7.15 -8.69
CA LEU A 166 22.12 -7.14 -7.24
C LEU A 166 23.08 -8.28 -6.82
N GLY A 167 23.12 -9.41 -7.55
CA GLY A 167 23.85 -10.62 -7.17
C GLY A 167 23.23 -11.30 -5.94
N GLU A 168 23.81 -12.38 -5.45
CA GLU A 168 23.26 -13.17 -4.32
C GLU A 168 23.36 -12.45 -2.97
N ARG A 169 22.70 -11.30 -2.89
CA ARG A 169 22.54 -10.47 -1.68
C ARG A 169 21.07 -10.23 -1.39
N THR A 170 20.76 -9.98 -0.14
CA THR A 170 19.39 -9.61 0.27
C THR A 170 19.38 -8.18 0.82
N LEU A 171 18.51 -7.35 0.28
CA LEU A 171 18.14 -6.07 0.88
C LEU A 171 16.93 -6.29 1.79
N LEU A 172 17.10 -5.96 3.06
CA LEU A 172 16.04 -5.97 4.07
C LEU A 172 15.54 -4.55 4.24
N VAL A 173 14.25 -4.36 4.02
CA VAL A 173 13.59 -3.06 4.13
C VAL A 173 12.61 -3.11 5.30
N ASP A 174 12.80 -2.23 6.26
CA ASP A 174 11.90 -2.11 7.41
C ASP A 174 11.13 -0.80 7.33
N CYS A 175 9.82 -0.87 7.55
CA CYS A 175 8.92 0.28 7.55
C CYS A 175 8.16 0.32 8.88
N ASP A 176 8.64 1.16 9.80
CA ASP A 176 8.03 1.36 11.11
C ASP A 176 7.16 2.63 11.12
N VAL A 177 5.86 2.44 11.32
CA VAL A 177 4.92 3.56 11.39
C VAL A 177 4.98 4.18 12.78
N LEU A 178 5.49 5.42 12.85
CA LEU A 178 5.58 6.20 14.07
C LEU A 178 4.27 6.92 14.38
N GLN A 179 3.56 7.35 13.34
CA GLN A 179 2.26 8.00 13.43
C GLN A 179 1.43 7.68 12.18
N ALA A 180 0.18 7.29 12.40
CA ALA A 180 -0.75 6.86 11.35
C ALA A 180 -1.92 7.84 11.24
N ASP A 181 -2.04 8.49 10.07
CA ASP A 181 -3.14 9.35 9.68
C ASP A 181 -3.55 9.04 8.23
N ALA A 182 -3.99 7.79 7.99
CA ALA A 182 -4.20 7.14 6.70
C ALA A 182 -2.93 7.11 5.79
N GLY A 183 -2.98 6.39 4.69
CA GLY A 183 -1.89 6.33 3.70
C GLY A 183 -0.57 5.73 4.22
N THR A 184 -0.57 4.94 5.30
CA THR A 184 0.66 4.40 5.88
C THR A 184 1.39 3.45 4.93
N ARG A 185 0.66 2.63 4.15
CA ARG A 185 1.25 1.70 3.16
C ARG A 185 1.86 2.43 1.97
N THR A 186 1.22 3.49 1.50
CA THR A 186 1.69 4.29 0.37
C THR A 186 2.90 5.14 0.76
N ALA A 187 2.89 5.73 1.95
CA ALA A 187 4.04 6.41 2.54
C ALA A 187 5.23 5.45 2.74
N SER A 188 4.96 4.20 3.21
CA SER A 188 6.01 3.17 3.35
C SER A 188 6.67 2.84 2.02
N ILE A 189 5.90 2.63 0.94
CA ILE A 189 6.46 2.34 -0.39
C ILE A 189 7.30 3.53 -0.87
N SER A 190 6.75 4.75 -0.81
CA SER A 190 7.41 5.95 -1.32
C SER A 190 8.66 6.32 -0.52
N GLY A 191 8.63 6.19 0.81
CA GLY A 191 9.77 6.42 1.69
C GLY A 191 10.85 5.34 1.55
N ALA A 192 10.43 4.08 1.51
CA ALA A 192 11.34 2.95 1.35
C ALA A 192 12.06 2.98 -0.01
N TRP A 193 11.41 3.46 -1.08
CA TRP A 193 12.08 3.63 -2.36
C TRP A 193 13.23 4.65 -2.27
N VAL A 194 13.05 5.77 -1.55
CA VAL A 194 14.12 6.77 -1.33
C VAL A 194 15.28 6.17 -0.52
N ALA A 195 14.97 5.45 0.55
CA ALA A 195 15.99 4.76 1.35
C ALA A 195 16.72 3.70 0.51
N LEU A 196 16.01 2.95 -0.33
CA LEU A 196 16.56 1.93 -1.23
C LEU A 196 17.50 2.54 -2.27
N ALA A 197 17.11 3.63 -2.91
CA ALA A 197 17.93 4.33 -3.90
C ALA A 197 19.26 4.82 -3.28
N ALA A 198 19.19 5.41 -2.10
CA ALA A 198 20.38 5.86 -1.36
C ALA A 198 21.27 4.69 -0.90
N ALA A 199 20.66 3.56 -0.48
CA ALA A 199 21.39 2.35 -0.13
C ALA A 199 22.19 1.80 -1.33
N ILE A 200 21.55 1.72 -2.49
CA ILE A 200 22.19 1.26 -3.74
C ILE A 200 23.34 2.20 -4.14
N GLU A 201 23.12 3.50 -4.09
CA GLU A 201 24.17 4.48 -4.37
C GLU A 201 25.38 4.32 -3.41
N ARG A 202 25.11 4.05 -2.12
CA ARG A 202 26.17 3.77 -1.14
C ARG A 202 26.95 2.50 -1.48
N LEU A 203 26.26 1.41 -1.85
CA LEU A 203 26.92 0.16 -2.28
C LEU A 203 27.77 0.34 -3.54
N GLN A 204 27.34 1.18 -4.47
CA GLN A 204 28.15 1.54 -5.64
C GLN A 204 29.40 2.35 -5.27
N ARG A 205 29.29 3.34 -4.38
CA ARG A 205 30.44 4.12 -3.86
C ARG A 205 31.44 3.23 -3.12
N GLN A 206 30.97 2.20 -2.43
CA GLN A 206 31.80 1.18 -1.77
C GLN A 206 32.35 0.12 -2.73
N GLN A 207 32.07 0.24 -4.03
CA GLN A 207 32.48 -0.74 -5.06
C GLN A 207 31.93 -2.16 -4.83
N LEU A 208 30.90 -2.31 -4.02
CA LEU A 208 30.20 -3.59 -3.81
C LEU A 208 29.23 -3.92 -4.96
N LEU A 209 28.80 -2.91 -5.70
CA LEU A 209 28.00 -3.05 -6.92
C LEU A 209 28.70 -2.31 -8.08
N SER A 210 28.99 -3.01 -9.16
CA SER A 210 29.59 -2.44 -10.37
C SER A 210 28.56 -1.71 -11.23
N VAL A 211 27.31 -2.14 -11.20
CA VAL A 211 26.19 -1.57 -11.95
C VAL A 211 25.03 -1.35 -10.96
N SER A 212 24.27 -0.27 -11.16
CA SER A 212 23.09 -0.03 -10.34
C SER A 212 22.02 -1.07 -10.67
N PRO A 213 21.51 -1.80 -9.65
CA PRO A 213 20.35 -2.65 -9.83
C PRO A 213 19.02 -1.87 -9.90
N LEU A 214 19.02 -0.55 -9.67
CA LEU A 214 17.80 0.27 -9.69
C LEU A 214 17.40 0.55 -11.14
N ARG A 215 16.21 0.07 -11.54
CA ARG A 215 15.68 0.17 -12.91
C ARG A 215 14.75 1.36 -13.10
N GLN A 216 13.97 1.68 -12.08
CA GLN A 216 12.90 2.68 -12.18
C GLN A 216 12.55 3.28 -10.83
N GLN A 217 11.98 4.48 -10.86
CA GLN A 217 11.38 5.11 -9.68
C GLN A 217 10.02 4.51 -9.42
N VAL A 218 9.66 4.35 -8.14
CA VAL A 218 8.35 3.85 -7.72
C VAL A 218 7.80 4.75 -6.63
N ALA A 219 6.53 5.13 -6.77
CA ALA A 219 5.78 5.86 -5.77
C ALA A 219 4.38 5.28 -5.61
N ALA A 220 3.76 5.54 -4.48
CA ALA A 220 2.43 5.06 -4.16
C ALA A 220 1.60 6.15 -3.49
N ILE A 221 0.30 6.20 -3.80
CA ILE A 221 -0.63 7.17 -3.22
C ILE A 221 -1.99 6.52 -2.97
N SER A 222 -2.73 7.04 -2.00
CA SER A 222 -4.14 6.68 -1.81
C SER A 222 -5.05 7.67 -2.53
N VAL A 223 -6.15 7.16 -3.06
CA VAL A 223 -7.25 7.92 -3.62
C VAL A 223 -8.56 7.27 -3.20
N GLY A 224 -9.64 8.01 -3.08
CA GLY A 224 -10.90 7.40 -2.69
C GLY A 224 -12.12 8.22 -3.05
N LEU A 225 -13.28 7.60 -2.89
CA LEU A 225 -14.58 8.28 -2.99
C LEU A 225 -15.09 8.58 -1.58
N VAL A 226 -15.35 9.85 -1.32
CA VAL A 226 -15.93 10.33 -0.06
C VAL A 226 -17.13 11.22 -0.40
N GLU A 227 -18.32 10.84 0.04
CA GLU A 227 -19.56 11.54 -0.28
C GLU A 227 -19.75 11.74 -1.80
N GLY A 228 -19.43 10.65 -2.56
CA GLY A 228 -19.52 10.63 -4.02
C GLY A 228 -18.44 11.44 -4.76
N LYS A 229 -17.47 12.04 -4.06
CA LYS A 229 -16.38 12.85 -4.64
C LYS A 229 -15.07 12.06 -4.65
N ALA A 230 -14.36 12.10 -5.77
CA ALA A 230 -13.02 11.55 -5.87
C ALA A 230 -12.02 12.50 -5.20
N LEU A 231 -11.25 11.99 -4.24
CA LEU A 231 -10.26 12.74 -3.46
C LEU A 231 -8.89 12.08 -3.58
N LEU A 232 -7.85 12.93 -3.70
CA LEU A 232 -6.45 12.53 -3.67
C LEU A 232 -5.94 12.53 -2.22
N ASP A 233 -5.16 11.51 -1.84
CA ASP A 233 -4.43 11.43 -0.57
C ASP A 233 -5.33 11.69 0.65
N LEU A 234 -6.14 10.68 0.99
CA LEU A 234 -7.09 10.73 2.10
C LEU A 234 -6.35 10.86 3.45
N ASP A 235 -6.85 11.72 4.33
CA ASP A 235 -6.52 11.67 5.75
C ASP A 235 -7.38 10.61 6.48
N TYR A 236 -7.10 10.35 7.76
CA TYR A 236 -7.83 9.32 8.50
C TYR A 236 -9.34 9.62 8.63
N SER A 237 -9.73 10.89 8.72
CA SER A 237 -11.14 11.27 8.83
C SER A 237 -11.92 11.03 7.54
N GLU A 238 -11.25 11.08 6.42
CA GLU A 238 -11.79 10.79 5.08
C GLU A 238 -11.75 9.29 4.78
N ASP A 239 -10.59 8.65 5.00
CA ASP A 239 -10.36 7.21 4.83
C ASP A 239 -11.38 6.37 5.59
N SER A 240 -11.65 6.73 6.86
CA SER A 240 -12.62 6.00 7.71
C SER A 240 -14.09 6.12 7.26
N ARG A 241 -14.41 7.01 6.33
CA ARG A 241 -15.74 7.23 5.78
C ARG A 241 -15.81 7.03 4.28
N ALA A 242 -14.67 6.63 3.68
CA ALA A 242 -14.59 6.46 2.25
C ALA A 242 -15.52 5.33 1.78
N GLU A 243 -16.29 5.61 0.73
CA GLU A 243 -17.11 4.61 0.03
C GLU A 243 -16.23 3.67 -0.78
N VAL A 244 -15.10 4.20 -1.27
CA VAL A 244 -14.05 3.45 -1.97
C VAL A 244 -12.70 3.96 -1.48
N ASP A 245 -11.84 3.06 -1.01
CA ASP A 245 -10.41 3.31 -0.74
C ASP A 245 -9.58 2.55 -1.77
N LEU A 246 -8.72 3.27 -2.47
CA LEU A 246 -7.86 2.72 -3.51
C LEU A 246 -6.41 3.15 -3.27
N ASN A 247 -5.50 2.18 -3.23
CA ASN A 247 -4.07 2.42 -3.16
C ASN A 247 -3.44 2.09 -4.53
N VAL A 248 -2.73 3.05 -5.10
CA VAL A 248 -2.16 2.95 -6.44
C VAL A 248 -0.65 3.05 -6.35
N VAL A 249 0.05 2.13 -7.01
CA VAL A 249 1.52 2.10 -7.13
C VAL A 249 1.88 2.21 -8.60
N MET A 250 2.72 3.18 -8.94
CA MET A 250 3.17 3.40 -10.31
C MET A 250 4.69 3.59 -10.38
N ASP A 251 5.23 3.33 -11.58
CA ASP A 251 6.60 3.66 -11.93
C ASP A 251 6.74 5.12 -12.46
N ASP A 252 7.97 5.49 -12.87
CA ASP A 252 8.30 6.82 -13.38
C ASP A 252 7.69 7.14 -14.76
N GLN A 253 7.12 6.14 -15.44
CA GLN A 253 6.35 6.30 -16.67
C GLN A 253 4.83 6.27 -16.42
N LEU A 254 4.41 6.31 -15.15
CA LEU A 254 3.02 6.16 -14.70
C LEU A 254 2.38 4.83 -15.11
N ARG A 255 3.17 3.79 -15.32
CA ARG A 255 2.64 2.45 -15.54
C ARG A 255 2.26 1.85 -14.20
N LEU A 256 1.11 1.22 -14.16
CA LEU A 256 0.56 0.59 -12.97
C LEU A 256 1.41 -0.63 -12.57
N LEU A 257 1.91 -0.63 -11.35
CA LEU A 257 2.57 -1.77 -10.72
C LEU A 257 1.59 -2.56 -9.86
N GLU A 258 0.73 -1.85 -9.12
CA GLU A 258 -0.30 -2.48 -8.31
C GLU A 258 -1.46 -1.50 -8.09
N ILE A 259 -2.67 -2.04 -8.12
CA ILE A 259 -3.90 -1.36 -7.70
C ILE A 259 -4.54 -2.23 -6.64
N GLN A 260 -4.82 -1.66 -5.48
CA GLN A 260 -5.48 -2.35 -4.39
C GLN A 260 -6.60 -1.46 -3.87
N GLY A 261 -7.83 -1.93 -3.94
CA GLY A 261 -8.97 -1.14 -3.51
C GLY A 261 -10.19 -1.98 -3.19
N THR A 262 -11.02 -1.43 -2.34
CA THR A 262 -12.28 -2.00 -1.89
C THR A 262 -13.39 -0.96 -1.92
N ALA A 263 -14.61 -1.44 -2.17
CA ALA A 263 -15.82 -0.67 -1.94
C ALA A 263 -16.40 -1.06 -0.56
N GLU A 264 -16.60 -0.08 0.30
CA GLU A 264 -17.13 -0.26 1.65
C GLU A 264 -18.67 -0.15 1.68
N GLY A 265 -19.34 -0.77 0.74
CA GLY A 265 -20.81 -0.74 0.67
C GLY A 265 -21.31 -0.97 -0.75
N ALA A 266 -21.57 0.09 -1.50
CA ALA A 266 -22.03 -0.02 -2.88
C ALA A 266 -20.85 -0.19 -3.85
N PRO A 267 -20.99 -1.01 -4.91
CA PRO A 267 -19.95 -1.15 -5.93
C PRO A 267 -19.74 0.18 -6.67
N PHE A 268 -18.50 0.44 -7.10
CA PHE A 268 -18.15 1.61 -7.90
C PHE A 268 -18.01 1.26 -9.38
N SER A 269 -18.23 2.25 -10.22
CA SER A 269 -18.20 2.11 -11.68
C SER A 269 -16.77 2.18 -12.23
N ARG A 270 -16.61 1.78 -13.52
CA ARG A 270 -15.34 1.98 -14.25
C ARG A 270 -14.97 3.44 -14.42
N ASP A 271 -15.96 4.31 -14.60
CA ASP A 271 -15.71 5.76 -14.76
C ASP A 271 -15.20 6.36 -13.45
N GLN A 272 -15.74 5.92 -12.29
CA GLN A 272 -15.20 6.28 -10.98
C GLN A 272 -13.77 5.78 -10.80
N LEU A 273 -13.48 4.53 -11.19
CA LEU A 273 -12.11 4.00 -11.16
C LEU A 273 -11.15 4.84 -12.01
N ASN A 274 -11.55 5.18 -13.25
CA ASN A 274 -10.73 6.00 -14.13
C ASN A 274 -10.47 7.39 -13.52
N SER A 275 -11.50 8.03 -12.95
CA SER A 275 -11.33 9.32 -12.25
C SER A 275 -10.37 9.23 -11.05
N LEU A 276 -10.40 8.14 -10.30
CA LEU A 276 -9.46 7.89 -9.19
C LEU A 276 -8.03 7.67 -9.71
N LEU A 277 -7.86 6.96 -10.82
CA LEU A 277 -6.54 6.74 -11.44
C LEU A 277 -5.97 8.05 -12.01
N ASP A 278 -6.79 8.90 -12.64
CA ASP A 278 -6.37 10.22 -13.12
C ASP A 278 -5.88 11.12 -11.97
N LEU A 279 -6.53 11.07 -10.80
CA LEU A 279 -6.04 11.75 -9.60
C LEU A 279 -4.72 11.15 -9.11
N ALA A 280 -4.61 9.83 -9.10
CA ALA A 280 -3.40 9.14 -8.68
C ALA A 280 -2.20 9.52 -9.55
N ASP A 281 -2.36 9.68 -10.87
CA ASP A 281 -1.32 10.14 -11.79
C ASP A 281 -0.70 11.45 -11.32
N GLY A 282 -1.55 12.45 -11.00
CA GLY A 282 -1.11 13.75 -10.51
C GLY A 282 -0.33 13.65 -9.19
N GLY A 283 -0.86 12.89 -8.24
CA GLY A 283 -0.23 12.68 -6.94
C GLY A 283 1.10 11.92 -7.03
N ILE A 284 1.17 10.89 -7.87
CA ILE A 284 2.41 10.11 -8.11
C ILE A 284 3.50 10.99 -8.71
N ARG A 285 3.20 11.83 -9.71
CA ARG A 285 4.18 12.78 -10.28
C ARG A 285 4.76 13.71 -9.21
N SER A 286 3.90 14.24 -8.36
CA SER A 286 4.32 15.12 -7.26
C SER A 286 5.20 14.37 -6.24
N LEU A 287 4.84 13.14 -5.87
CA LEU A 287 5.64 12.29 -4.99
C LEU A 287 7.01 11.97 -5.60
N GLN A 288 7.06 11.63 -6.87
CA GLN A 288 8.29 11.33 -7.59
C GLN A 288 9.22 12.55 -7.65
N GLU A 289 8.67 13.74 -7.82
CA GLU A 289 9.46 14.97 -7.74
C GLU A 289 10.02 15.19 -6.33
N ALA A 290 9.21 15.02 -5.30
CA ALA A 290 9.65 15.10 -3.90
C ALA A 290 10.75 14.06 -3.58
N GLN A 291 10.65 12.82 -4.09
CA GLN A 291 11.69 11.80 -3.96
C GLN A 291 13.01 12.22 -4.64
N ARG A 292 12.94 12.79 -5.85
CA ARG A 292 14.15 13.30 -6.56
C ARG A 292 14.82 14.44 -5.79
N GLN A 293 14.04 15.37 -5.27
CA GLN A 293 14.55 16.47 -4.45
C GLN A 293 15.17 15.96 -3.15
N ALA A 294 14.56 14.98 -2.51
CA ALA A 294 15.13 14.33 -1.34
C ALA A 294 16.48 13.69 -1.66
N LEU A 295 16.58 12.91 -2.73
CA LEU A 295 17.85 12.28 -3.14
C LEU A 295 18.93 13.32 -3.50
N ALA A 296 18.55 14.41 -4.17
CA ALA A 296 19.50 15.50 -4.48
C ALA A 296 20.01 16.22 -3.23
N SER A 297 19.26 16.23 -2.13
CA SER A 297 19.63 16.80 -0.84
C SER A 297 20.21 15.78 0.15
N ALA A 298 20.43 14.53 -0.29
CA ALA A 298 21.00 13.50 0.57
C ALA A 298 22.37 13.96 1.12
N PRO A 299 22.61 13.82 2.43
CA PRO A 299 23.90 14.18 3.01
C PRO A 299 25.00 13.33 2.38
N ALA A 300 26.11 13.97 2.01
CA ALA A 300 27.30 13.23 1.62
C ALA A 300 27.66 12.31 2.80
N THR A 301 27.53 10.99 2.63
CA THR A 301 27.86 10.04 3.70
C THR A 301 29.32 10.26 4.07
N ALA A 302 29.61 10.52 5.37
CA ALA A 302 30.95 10.56 5.88
C ALA A 302 31.68 9.27 5.48
N PRO A 303 32.98 9.34 5.09
CA PRO A 303 33.76 8.17 4.76
C PRO A 303 33.73 7.18 5.94
N GLU A 304 33.64 5.89 5.64
CA GLU A 304 33.70 4.83 6.65
C GLU A 304 35.00 5.01 7.47
N GLY A 305 34.86 5.14 8.79
CA GLY A 305 35.99 5.28 9.72
C GLY A 305 35.94 6.48 10.64
N SER A 306 35.06 7.46 10.41
CA SER A 306 34.85 8.47 11.43
C SER A 306 34.06 7.84 12.58
N PRO A 307 34.59 7.81 13.82
CA PRO A 307 33.78 7.43 14.97
C PRO A 307 32.58 8.37 14.99
N ARG A 308 31.38 7.84 14.87
CA ARG A 308 30.17 8.64 15.14
C ARG A 308 30.29 9.08 16.59
N GLU A 309 30.27 10.40 16.84
CA GLU A 309 30.26 10.89 18.20
C GLU A 309 29.16 10.14 18.97
N PRO A 310 29.49 9.56 20.14
CA PRO A 310 28.46 8.95 20.96
C PRO A 310 27.41 10.02 21.22
N LEU A 311 26.14 9.67 21.01
CA LEU A 311 25.00 10.51 21.40
C LEU A 311 25.35 11.09 22.77
N ALA A 312 25.48 12.44 22.82
CA ALA A 312 25.74 13.13 24.08
C ALA A 312 24.77 12.56 25.10
N THR A 313 25.31 11.98 26.16
CA THR A 313 24.56 11.44 27.27
C THR A 313 23.49 12.45 27.64
N LEU A 314 22.24 12.16 27.35
CA LEU A 314 21.11 12.87 27.94
C LEU A 314 21.35 12.79 29.46
N GLY A 315 21.73 13.95 30.05
CA GLY A 315 22.05 14.04 31.46
C GLY A 315 20.91 13.46 32.30
N ALA A 316 21.32 12.70 33.29
CA ALA A 316 20.46 12.15 34.32
C ALA A 316 19.70 13.22 35.08
#